data_a8de8f0c7484a9a08203a0a3d1b739e9
#
_entry.id   a8de8f0c7484a9a08203a0a3d1b739e9
#
_cell.length_a   1.000
_cell.length_b   1.000
_cell.length_c   1.000
_cell.angle_alpha   90.00
_cell.angle_beta   90.00
_cell.angle_gamma   90.00
#
_symmetry.space_group_name_H-M   'P 1'
#
loop_
_entity.id
_entity.type
_entity.pdbx_description
1 polymer ?
#
loop_
_entity_poly.entity_id
_entity_poly.type
_entity_poly.pdbx_seq_one_letter_code
_entity_poly.pdbx_strand_id
1 'polypeptide(L)'
;MEPFFNLSKQVFFSKIETLNAILLDVRNADEFQEGHLENAILIPFENPDFISLMSDFDTSANYLVYCRSGNRGVKACLMMRSMGFIGEIFHLDKGYEGLK
;
A
#
# COMPACT_ATOMS: atom_id res chain seq x y z
N MET A 1 -12.46 -0.31 -15.80
CA MET A 1 -12.23 -0.72 -14.39
C MET A 1 -10.99 -0.02 -13.85
N GLU A 2 -11.12 0.55 -12.70
CA GLU A 2 -9.99 1.23 -12.07
C GLU A 2 -8.98 0.21 -11.54
N PRO A 3 -7.68 0.40 -11.78
CA PRO A 3 -6.67 -0.52 -11.27
C PRO A 3 -6.57 -0.51 -9.73
N PHE A 4 -6.88 0.62 -9.12
CA PHE A 4 -6.92 0.77 -7.66
C PHE A 4 -7.78 1.97 -7.31
N PHE A 5 -8.11 2.13 -6.02
CA PHE A 5 -8.93 3.24 -5.55
C PHE A 5 -8.11 4.16 -4.66
N ASN A 6 -8.07 5.46 -5.00
CA ASN A 6 -7.49 6.48 -4.12
C ASN A 6 -8.52 6.84 -3.05
N LEU A 7 -8.11 6.79 -1.80
CA LEU A 7 -8.98 7.08 -0.66
C LEU A 7 -8.45 8.23 0.16
N SER A 8 -9.35 9.05 0.70
CA SER A 8 -9.01 10.01 1.73
C SER A 8 -8.56 9.25 2.99
N LYS A 9 -7.91 9.96 3.92
CA LYS A 9 -7.47 9.33 5.16
C LYS A 9 -8.64 8.76 5.97
N GLN A 10 -9.78 9.45 6.01
CA GLN A 10 -10.95 8.98 6.74
C GLN A 10 -11.45 7.64 6.21
N VAL A 11 -11.58 7.53 4.89
CA VAL A 11 -12.05 6.30 4.26
C VAL A 11 -11.01 5.20 4.38
N PHE A 12 -9.73 5.54 4.21
CA PHE A 12 -8.64 4.57 4.33
C PHE A 12 -8.63 3.93 5.74
N PHE A 13 -8.71 4.76 6.79
CA PHE A 13 -8.75 4.25 8.17
C PHE A 13 -10.01 3.44 8.45
N SER A 14 -11.14 3.83 7.89
CA SER A 14 -12.37 3.04 7.99
C SER A 14 -12.17 1.64 7.40
N LYS A 15 -11.46 1.55 6.26
CA LYS A 15 -11.17 0.26 5.64
C LYS A 15 -10.21 -0.59 6.47
N ILE A 16 -9.25 0.03 7.16
CA ILE A 16 -8.36 -0.71 8.07
C ILE A 16 -9.18 -1.44 9.12
N GLU A 17 -10.19 -0.77 9.66
CA GLU A 17 -11.01 -1.32 10.75
C GLU A 17 -12.05 -2.34 10.28
N THR A 18 -12.58 -2.18 9.08
CA THR A 18 -13.75 -2.94 8.64
C THR A 18 -13.45 -3.98 7.56
N LEU A 19 -12.33 -3.84 6.86
CA LEU A 19 -11.97 -4.72 5.76
C LEU A 19 -10.82 -5.63 6.18
N ASN A 20 -10.97 -6.92 5.91
CA ASN A 20 -9.86 -7.86 6.13
C ASN A 20 -8.86 -7.70 4.99
N ALA A 21 -7.92 -6.78 5.15
CA ALA A 21 -6.95 -6.43 4.12
C ALA A 21 -5.54 -6.40 4.70
N ILE A 22 -4.57 -6.56 3.82
CA ILE A 22 -3.15 -6.48 4.16
C ILE A 22 -2.70 -5.04 3.98
N LEU A 23 -2.11 -4.45 5.02
CA LEU A 23 -1.65 -3.06 5.02
C LEU A 23 -0.17 -3.03 4.66
N LEU A 24 0.14 -2.37 3.54
CA LEU A 24 1.51 -2.28 3.01
C LEU A 24 2.04 -0.85 3.08
N ASP A 25 3.22 -0.72 3.67
CA ASP A 25 3.99 0.52 3.64
C ASP A 25 5.08 0.34 2.59
N VAL A 26 5.03 1.11 1.50
CA VAL A 26 5.98 0.97 0.40
C VAL A 26 7.07 2.05 0.42
N ARG A 27 7.24 2.71 1.56
CA ARG A 27 8.34 3.67 1.80
C ARG A 27 9.63 2.89 2.06
N ASN A 28 10.73 3.62 2.30
CA ASN A 28 11.99 2.98 2.68
C ASN A 28 12.03 2.68 4.18
N ALA A 29 13.07 1.94 4.60
CA ALA A 29 13.21 1.51 5.99
C ALA A 29 13.39 2.67 6.96
N ASP A 30 14.10 3.72 6.57
CA ASP A 30 14.33 4.89 7.43
C ASP A 30 13.01 5.60 7.74
N GLU A 31 12.19 5.78 6.72
CA GLU A 31 10.86 6.38 6.89
C GLU A 31 9.99 5.52 7.80
N PHE A 32 10.02 4.22 7.60
CA PHE A 32 9.25 3.28 8.40
C PHE A 32 9.64 3.34 9.88
N GLN A 33 10.93 3.43 10.16
CA GLN A 33 11.44 3.50 11.54
C GLN A 33 11.05 4.79 12.26
N GLU A 34 10.92 5.89 11.51
CA GLU A 34 10.49 7.16 12.09
C GLU A 34 9.04 7.15 12.54
N GLY A 35 8.25 6.27 11.98
CA GLY A 35 6.84 6.10 12.30
C GLY A 35 6.11 5.44 11.15
N HIS A 36 5.13 4.60 11.47
CA HIS A 36 4.32 3.91 10.46
C HIS A 36 2.97 3.53 11.07
N LEU A 37 2.04 3.16 10.22
CA LEU A 37 0.74 2.72 10.69
C LEU A 37 0.87 1.35 11.36
N GLU A 38 0.11 1.16 12.42
CA GLU A 38 0.11 -0.10 13.17
C GLU A 38 -0.22 -1.27 12.25
N ASN A 39 0.52 -2.35 12.40
CA ASN A 39 0.36 -3.59 11.61
C ASN A 39 0.76 -3.47 10.15
N ALA A 40 1.35 -2.35 9.72
CA ALA A 40 1.84 -2.22 8.34
C ALA A 40 3.04 -3.14 8.12
N ILE A 41 3.06 -3.76 6.93
CA ILE A 41 4.18 -4.58 6.49
C ILE A 41 5.02 -3.71 5.55
N LEU A 42 6.31 -3.61 5.82
CA LEU A 42 7.21 -2.81 4.99
C LEU A 42 7.69 -3.60 3.77
N ILE A 43 7.33 -3.12 2.59
CA ILE A 43 7.84 -3.63 1.31
C ILE A 43 8.22 -2.40 0.48
N PRO A 44 9.48 -1.93 0.56
CA PRO A 44 9.86 -0.70 -0.15
C PRO A 44 9.72 -0.83 -1.66
N PHE A 45 8.99 0.09 -2.28
CA PHE A 45 8.79 0.04 -3.72
C PHE A 45 10.09 0.18 -4.51
N GLU A 46 11.02 0.98 -3.98
CA GLU A 46 12.30 1.24 -4.65
C GLU A 46 13.34 0.13 -4.47
N ASN A 47 13.02 -0.87 -3.64
CA ASN A 47 13.89 -2.04 -3.48
C ASN A 47 13.90 -2.84 -4.79
N PRO A 48 15.08 -3.19 -5.34
CA PRO A 48 15.14 -4.01 -6.56
C PRO A 48 14.38 -5.32 -6.45
N ASP A 49 14.18 -5.83 -5.23
CA ASP A 49 13.49 -7.09 -4.98
C ASP A 49 11.98 -6.92 -4.77
N PHE A 50 11.41 -5.73 -5.04
CA PHE A 50 9.99 -5.47 -4.78
C PHE A 50 9.09 -6.53 -5.43
N ILE A 51 9.30 -6.82 -6.71
CA ILE A 51 8.48 -7.80 -7.44
C ILE A 51 8.62 -9.19 -6.81
N SER A 52 9.86 -9.58 -6.52
CA SER A 52 10.14 -10.88 -5.90
C SER A 52 9.46 -11.00 -4.53
N LEU A 53 9.56 -9.96 -3.71
CA LEU A 53 8.92 -9.94 -2.39
C LEU A 53 7.40 -10.00 -2.51
N MET A 54 6.82 -9.23 -3.41
CA MET A 54 5.37 -9.21 -3.60
C MET A 54 4.85 -10.51 -4.20
N SER A 55 5.67 -11.26 -4.92
CA SER A 55 5.24 -12.51 -5.53
C SER A 55 4.88 -13.59 -4.50
N ASP A 56 5.31 -13.43 -3.25
CA ASP A 56 4.97 -14.35 -2.16
C ASP A 56 3.63 -14.00 -1.49
N PHE A 57 3.02 -12.88 -1.88
CA PHE A 57 1.76 -12.44 -1.29
C PHE A 57 0.55 -13.00 -2.06
N ASP A 58 -0.56 -13.15 -1.34
CA ASP A 58 -1.81 -13.68 -1.91
C ASP A 58 -2.38 -12.68 -2.92
N THR A 59 -2.47 -13.09 -4.19
CA THR A 59 -2.99 -12.24 -5.26
C THR A 59 -4.50 -12.01 -5.19
N SER A 60 -5.22 -12.80 -4.41
CA SER A 60 -6.67 -12.66 -4.27
C SER A 60 -7.07 -11.87 -3.02
N ALA A 61 -6.13 -11.55 -2.15
CA ALA A 61 -6.40 -10.75 -0.96
C ALA A 61 -6.64 -9.29 -1.33
N ASN A 62 -7.20 -8.54 -0.38
CA ASN A 62 -7.36 -7.09 -0.50
C ASN A 62 -6.18 -6.39 0.16
N TYR A 63 -5.80 -5.25 -0.39
CA TYR A 63 -4.61 -4.51 0.06
C TYR A 63 -4.93 -3.04 0.29
N LEU A 64 -4.31 -2.51 1.34
CA LEU A 64 -4.30 -1.08 1.65
C LEU A 64 -2.84 -0.65 1.56
N VAL A 65 -2.53 0.28 0.65
CA VAL A 65 -1.16 0.65 0.30
C VAL A 65 -0.94 2.13 0.57
N TYR A 66 0.18 2.47 1.19
CA TYR A 66 0.54 3.87 1.36
C TYR A 66 2.04 4.08 1.24
N CYS A 67 2.40 5.30 0.86
CA CYS A 67 3.79 5.76 0.90
C CYS A 67 3.83 7.12 1.61
N ARG A 68 4.83 7.93 1.36
CA ARG A 68 4.97 9.22 2.05
C ARG A 68 3.98 10.28 1.53
N SER A 69 3.93 10.47 0.19
CA SER A 69 3.15 11.55 -0.42
C SER A 69 2.20 11.08 -1.52
N GLY A 70 2.20 9.80 -1.85
CA GLY A 70 1.32 9.20 -2.84
C GLY A 70 2.01 8.67 -4.09
N ASN A 71 3.17 9.18 -4.46
CA ASN A 71 3.81 8.83 -5.74
C ASN A 71 4.26 7.38 -5.83
N ARG A 72 5.04 6.92 -4.86
CA ARG A 72 5.52 5.52 -4.83
C ARG A 72 4.36 4.54 -4.65
N GLY A 73 3.37 4.94 -3.85
CA GLY A 73 2.20 4.11 -3.59
C GLY A 73 1.38 3.86 -4.85
N VAL A 74 1.17 4.89 -5.67
CA VAL A 74 0.48 4.73 -6.96
C VAL A 74 1.23 3.75 -7.85
N LYS A 75 2.56 3.90 -7.95
CA LYS A 75 3.39 3.00 -8.77
C LYS A 75 3.33 1.58 -8.25
N ALA A 76 3.35 1.40 -6.93
CA ALA A 76 3.26 0.08 -6.32
C ALA A 76 1.91 -0.58 -6.63
N CYS A 77 0.81 0.16 -6.53
CA CYS A 77 -0.51 -0.35 -6.84
C CYS A 77 -0.61 -0.80 -8.31
N LEU A 78 -0.08 0.01 -9.22
CA LEU A 78 -0.07 -0.33 -10.64
C LEU A 78 0.79 -1.57 -10.92
N MET A 79 1.95 -1.66 -10.26
CA MET A 79 2.82 -2.83 -10.39
C MET A 79 2.12 -4.09 -9.89
N MET A 80 1.46 -4.02 -8.74
CA MET A 80 0.72 -5.15 -8.19
C MET A 80 -0.35 -5.63 -9.17
N ARG A 81 -1.09 -4.69 -9.77
CA ARG A 81 -2.11 -5.05 -10.74
C ARG A 81 -1.50 -5.75 -11.95
N SER A 82 -0.35 -5.27 -12.43
CA SER A 82 0.35 -5.89 -13.56
C SER A 82 0.92 -7.27 -13.23
N MET A 83 1.17 -7.54 -11.94
CA MET A 83 1.64 -8.85 -11.47
C MET A 83 0.52 -9.87 -11.32
N GLY A 84 -0.72 -9.48 -11.57
CA GLY A 84 -1.85 -10.41 -11.47
C GLY A 84 -2.61 -10.37 -10.15
N PHE A 85 -2.42 -9.35 -9.34
CA PHE A 85 -3.22 -9.16 -8.14
C PHE A 85 -4.66 -8.82 -8.54
N ILE A 86 -5.62 -9.60 -8.08
CA ILE A 86 -7.02 -9.50 -8.52
C ILE A 86 -7.98 -9.03 -7.44
N GLY A 87 -7.55 -9.00 -6.18
CA GLY A 87 -8.37 -8.45 -5.10
C GLY A 87 -8.45 -6.93 -5.18
N GLU A 88 -9.15 -6.31 -4.25
CA GLU A 88 -9.24 -4.86 -4.23
C GLU A 88 -7.94 -4.25 -3.72
N ILE A 89 -7.52 -3.16 -4.34
CA ILE A 89 -6.33 -2.41 -3.96
C ILE A 89 -6.75 -0.98 -3.68
N PHE A 90 -6.52 -0.53 -2.45
CA PHE A 90 -6.82 0.83 -2.00
C PHE A 90 -5.52 1.55 -1.69
N HIS A 91 -5.48 2.83 -2.00
CA HIS A 91 -4.29 3.66 -1.84
C HIS A 91 -4.63 4.89 -1.02
N LEU A 92 -3.78 5.23 -0.05
CA LEU A 92 -3.92 6.45 0.75
C LEU A 92 -3.45 7.64 -0.09
N ASP A 93 -4.40 8.47 -0.53
CA ASP A 93 -4.19 9.50 -1.55
C ASP A 93 -3.00 10.42 -1.24
N LYS A 94 -2.94 10.97 -0.03
CA LYS A 94 -1.88 11.92 0.34
C LYS A 94 -0.76 11.28 1.16
N GLY A 95 -0.80 9.96 1.32
CA GLY A 95 0.23 9.21 2.00
C GLY A 95 0.34 9.52 3.48
N TYR A 96 1.40 8.99 4.09
CA TYR A 96 1.67 9.17 5.52
C TYR A 96 1.89 10.65 5.88
N GLU A 97 2.46 11.42 4.96
CA GLU A 97 2.67 12.86 5.16
C GLU A 97 1.35 13.60 5.41
N GLY A 98 0.29 13.19 4.74
CA GLY A 98 -1.04 13.79 4.90
C GLY A 98 -1.71 13.51 6.23
N LEU A 99 -1.10 12.64 7.07
CA LEU A 99 -1.64 12.32 8.40
C LEU A 99 -1.13 13.26 9.49
N LYS A 100 -0.15 14.08 9.16
CA LYS A 100 0.45 15.02 10.11
C LYS A 100 -0.34 16.30 10.20
#